data_705d6481990563c00e05a030e49b7fc6
#
_entry.id   705d6481990563c00e05a030e49b7fc6
#
_cell.length_a   1.000
_cell.length_b   1.000
_cell.length_c   1.000
_cell.angle_alpha   90.00
_cell.angle_beta   90.00
_cell.angle_gamma   90.00
#
_symmetry.space_group_name_H-M   'P 1'
#
loop_
_entity.id
_entity.type
_entity.pdbx_description
1 polymer ?
#
loop_
_entity_poly.entity_id
_entity_poly.type
_entity_poly.pdbx_seq_one_letter_code
_entity_poly.pdbx_strand_id
1 'polypeptide(L)'
;MTAALELKPKRVVFPIAGKGGVGKTTVMATLAEWYASTAYTADLFDMDPDNKAEGCFKALFARAHKLPALESWTYDKLLGISMESSADVILADLGAAQGHRMIPWFRDFYKVMQDSGLELRWTALGVVDADIASARSVIEWGGELQNTVDYVIVHNHFQDGVASSWENPKLEPDVTAFREAFSPVEIRMDARRPDLQRMMRTMNVTLGDVGDRKIGRAHV
;
A
#
# COMPACT_ATOMS: atom_id res chain seq x y z
N MET A 1 -36.16 8.18 15.68
CA MET A 1 -35.24 7.03 15.63
C MET A 1 -34.00 7.48 14.90
N THR A 2 -32.96 7.82 15.64
CA THR A 2 -31.65 8.19 15.08
C THR A 2 -31.00 6.88 14.64
N ALA A 3 -30.81 6.69 13.32
CA ALA A 3 -30.00 5.58 12.84
C ALA A 3 -28.63 5.71 13.50
N ALA A 4 -28.24 4.70 14.29
CA ALA A 4 -26.88 4.60 14.79
C ALA A 4 -25.98 4.59 13.55
N LEU A 5 -25.13 5.60 13.40
CA LEU A 5 -24.03 5.57 12.46
C LEU A 5 -23.21 4.32 12.82
N GLU A 6 -23.32 3.26 12.03
CA GLU A 6 -22.38 2.14 12.12
C GLU A 6 -20.99 2.72 11.90
N LEU A 7 -20.24 2.88 12.97
CA LEU A 7 -18.84 3.26 12.91
C LEU A 7 -18.13 2.16 12.10
N LYS A 8 -17.75 2.47 10.88
CA LYS A 8 -16.94 1.56 10.09
C LYS A 8 -15.61 1.36 10.81
N PRO A 9 -15.12 0.12 10.96
CA PRO A 9 -13.86 -0.13 11.62
C PRO A 9 -12.75 0.64 10.89
N LYS A 10 -11.90 1.32 11.66
CA LYS A 10 -10.74 2.02 11.15
C LYS A 10 -9.83 1.04 10.40
N ARG A 11 -9.17 1.50 9.36
CA ARG A 11 -8.39 0.65 8.47
C ARG A 11 -6.94 1.12 8.32
N VAL A 12 -6.00 0.20 8.47
CA VAL A 12 -4.60 0.41 8.12
C VAL A 12 -4.35 -0.25 6.77
N VAL A 13 -3.82 0.50 5.82
CA VAL A 13 -3.50 0.04 4.47
C VAL A 13 -1.99 0.05 4.27
N PHE A 14 -1.42 -1.04 3.81
CA PHE A 14 0.02 -1.19 3.60
C PHE A 14 0.34 -2.03 2.37
N PRO A 15 1.42 -1.72 1.64
CA PRO A 15 1.79 -2.46 0.45
C PRO A 15 2.58 -3.72 0.81
N ILE A 16 2.30 -4.82 0.13
CA ILE A 16 3.07 -6.06 0.19
C ILE A 16 3.68 -6.38 -1.16
N ALA A 17 4.95 -6.68 -1.18
CA ALA A 17 5.71 -7.31 -2.25
C ALA A 17 7.15 -7.49 -1.75
N GLY A 18 7.75 -8.63 -1.99
CA GLY A 18 9.14 -8.92 -1.60
C GLY A 18 10.17 -8.21 -2.46
N LYS A 19 9.80 -7.76 -3.67
CA LYS A 19 10.70 -7.13 -4.63
C LYS A 19 10.70 -5.60 -4.51
N GLY A 20 11.90 -5.01 -4.58
CA GLY A 20 12.06 -3.57 -4.76
C GLY A 20 11.65 -3.12 -6.17
N GLY A 21 11.17 -1.89 -6.33
CA GLY A 21 10.89 -1.30 -7.64
C GLY A 21 9.54 -1.64 -8.27
N VAL A 22 8.72 -2.51 -7.69
CA VAL A 22 7.38 -2.86 -8.21
C VAL A 22 6.36 -1.73 -8.13
N GLY A 23 6.71 -0.60 -7.50
CA GLY A 23 5.87 0.60 -7.43
C GLY A 23 5.04 0.74 -6.16
N LYS A 24 5.40 0.10 -5.05
CA LYS A 24 4.68 0.22 -3.76
C LYS A 24 4.43 1.66 -3.36
N THR A 25 5.47 2.46 -3.22
CA THR A 25 5.36 3.89 -2.88
C THR A 25 4.52 4.67 -3.90
N THR A 26 4.58 4.31 -5.18
CA THR A 26 3.77 4.94 -6.23
C THR A 26 2.27 4.65 -6.03
N VAL A 27 1.92 3.39 -5.71
CA VAL A 27 0.54 2.99 -5.40
C VAL A 27 0.06 3.71 -4.15
N MET A 28 0.87 3.73 -3.08
CA MET A 28 0.54 4.40 -1.82
C MET A 28 0.36 5.91 -2.02
N ALA A 29 1.21 6.55 -2.84
CA ALA A 29 1.09 7.97 -3.17
C ALA A 29 -0.20 8.25 -3.94
N THR A 30 -0.54 7.42 -4.93
CA THR A 30 -1.80 7.55 -5.68
C THR A 30 -3.02 7.42 -4.76
N LEU A 31 -2.96 6.49 -3.82
CA LEU A 31 -4.03 6.27 -2.85
C LEU A 31 -4.15 7.47 -1.88
N ALA A 32 -3.02 8.03 -1.43
CA ALA A 32 -3.00 9.21 -0.56
C ALA A 32 -3.61 10.44 -1.24
N GLU A 33 -3.34 10.64 -2.54
CA GLU A 33 -3.96 11.70 -3.34
C GLU A 33 -5.45 11.48 -3.54
N TRP A 34 -5.84 10.23 -3.80
CA TRP A 34 -7.25 9.90 -3.93
C TRP A 34 -8.02 10.21 -2.65
N TYR A 35 -7.51 9.83 -1.47
CA TYR A 35 -8.12 10.19 -0.20
C TYR A 35 -8.17 11.71 0.00
N ALA A 36 -7.12 12.43 -0.36
CA ALA A 36 -7.10 13.89 -0.28
C ALA A 36 -8.14 14.57 -1.17
N SER A 37 -8.61 13.89 -2.24
CA SER A 37 -9.69 14.38 -3.12
C SER A 37 -11.10 13.98 -2.68
N THR A 38 -11.22 13.23 -1.58
CA THR A 38 -12.49 12.74 -1.04
C THR A 38 -12.82 13.42 0.30
N ALA A 39 -13.97 13.07 0.87
CA ALA A 39 -14.36 13.51 2.22
C ALA A 39 -13.67 12.69 3.32
N TYR A 40 -12.94 11.62 2.98
CA TYR A 40 -12.24 10.79 3.94
C TYR A 40 -10.89 11.39 4.34
N THR A 41 -10.53 11.25 5.60
CA THR A 41 -9.24 11.68 6.14
C THR A 41 -8.24 10.55 6.20
N ALA A 42 -6.97 10.83 5.88
CA ALA A 42 -5.90 9.84 5.90
C ALA A 42 -4.67 10.34 6.65
N ASP A 43 -4.19 9.56 7.61
CA ASP A 43 -2.87 9.71 8.20
C ASP A 43 -1.84 8.91 7.39
N LEU A 44 -0.67 9.50 7.15
CA LEU A 44 0.36 8.98 6.27
C LEU A 44 1.61 8.63 7.06
N PHE A 45 2.12 7.41 6.89
CA PHE A 45 3.36 6.93 7.53
C PHE A 45 4.33 6.40 6.49
N ASP A 46 5.53 6.96 6.47
CA ASP A 46 6.67 6.44 5.72
C ASP A 46 7.47 5.51 6.65
N MET A 47 7.32 4.21 6.42
CA MET A 47 7.92 3.17 7.24
C MET A 47 9.12 2.49 6.57
N ASP A 48 9.51 2.91 5.37
CA ASP A 48 10.69 2.37 4.69
C ASP A 48 11.98 2.91 5.34
N PRO A 49 12.78 2.04 6.01
CA PRO A 49 14.02 2.47 6.66
C PRO A 49 15.13 2.81 5.67
N ASP A 50 15.08 2.22 4.47
CA ASP A 50 16.14 2.30 3.48
C ASP A 50 15.96 3.50 2.54
N ASN A 51 14.75 4.01 2.42
CA ASN A 51 14.43 5.09 1.51
C ASN A 51 14.66 6.47 2.17
N LYS A 52 15.84 7.03 1.94
CA LYS A 52 16.26 8.34 2.48
C LYS A 52 16.32 9.42 1.41
N ALA A 53 16.02 9.06 0.15
CA ALA A 53 16.22 9.89 -1.03
C ALA A 53 14.93 10.51 -1.57
N GLU A 54 15.09 11.24 -2.66
CA GLU A 54 14.01 11.75 -3.50
C GLU A 54 13.02 10.65 -3.90
N GLY A 55 11.73 10.96 -3.87
CA GLY A 55 10.66 10.01 -4.23
C GLY A 55 10.22 9.07 -3.11
N CYS A 56 10.75 9.18 -1.89
CA CYS A 56 10.19 8.48 -0.73
C CYS A 56 8.83 9.09 -0.32
N PHE A 57 8.02 8.33 0.39
CA PHE A 57 6.67 8.74 0.75
C PHE A 57 6.66 10.05 1.56
N LYS A 58 7.61 10.21 2.49
CA LYS A 58 7.79 11.45 3.26
C LYS A 58 8.23 12.64 2.41
N ALA A 59 9.02 12.42 1.36
CA ALA A 59 9.43 13.50 0.46
C ALA A 59 8.26 13.95 -0.45
N LEU A 60 7.38 13.01 -0.85
CA LEU A 60 6.18 13.32 -1.63
C LEU A 60 5.12 14.04 -0.79
N PHE A 61 4.99 13.68 0.49
CA PHE A 61 3.97 14.22 1.39
C PHE A 61 4.62 14.78 2.65
N ALA A 62 4.80 16.10 2.72
CA ALA A 62 5.41 16.77 3.88
C ALA A 62 4.67 16.45 5.20
N ARG A 63 3.36 16.15 5.14
CA ARG A 63 2.52 15.76 6.28
C ARG A 63 2.72 14.31 6.73
N ALA A 64 3.37 13.44 5.92
CA ALA A 64 3.60 12.06 6.32
C ALA A 64 4.56 11.99 7.52
N HIS A 65 4.29 11.07 8.44
CA HIS A 65 5.14 10.80 9.58
C HIS A 65 6.23 9.79 9.20
N LYS A 66 7.47 10.04 9.53
CA LYS A 66 8.56 9.06 9.36
C LYS A 66 8.55 8.12 10.57
N LEU A 67 8.31 6.85 10.32
CA LEU A 67 8.30 5.78 11.33
C LEU A 67 9.02 4.55 10.77
N PRO A 68 10.36 4.57 10.67
CA PRO A 68 11.12 3.49 10.03
C PRO A 68 10.92 2.15 10.74
N ALA A 69 10.51 1.12 9.97
CA ALA A 69 10.24 -0.22 10.48
C ALA A 69 11.54 -1.01 10.69
N LEU A 70 12.38 -0.55 11.61
CA LEU A 70 13.65 -1.19 11.95
C LEU A 70 13.47 -2.39 12.87
N GLU A 71 12.50 -2.32 13.78
CA GLU A 71 12.22 -3.33 14.79
C GLU A 71 10.74 -3.70 14.83
N SER A 72 10.41 -4.89 15.34
CA SER A 72 9.01 -5.37 15.40
C SER A 72 8.11 -4.46 16.24
N TRP A 73 8.61 -3.88 17.33
CA TRP A 73 7.85 -2.94 18.18
C TRP A 73 7.42 -1.66 17.44
N THR A 74 7.98 -1.37 16.25
CA THR A 74 7.50 -0.28 15.40
C THR A 74 6.06 -0.51 14.93
N TYR A 75 5.67 -1.76 14.74
CA TYR A 75 4.28 -2.11 14.37
C TYR A 75 3.33 -1.95 15.56
N ASP A 76 3.78 -2.20 16.81
CA ASP A 76 3.01 -1.90 18.03
C ASP A 76 2.75 -0.41 18.13
N LYS A 77 3.78 0.40 17.85
CA LYS A 77 3.66 1.85 17.83
C LYS A 77 2.69 2.33 16.74
N LEU A 78 2.78 1.77 15.53
CA LEU A 78 1.83 2.08 14.46
C LEU A 78 0.40 1.70 14.87
N LEU A 79 0.21 0.54 15.49
CA LEU A 79 -1.07 0.09 16.01
C LEU A 79 -1.63 1.09 17.03
N GLY A 80 -0.84 1.47 18.05
CA GLY A 80 -1.24 2.44 19.07
C GLY A 80 -1.64 3.79 18.46
N ILE A 81 -0.80 4.34 17.57
CA ILE A 81 -1.12 5.59 16.87
C ILE A 81 -2.40 5.45 16.04
N SER A 82 -2.56 4.31 15.35
CA SER A 82 -3.76 4.06 14.54
C SER A 82 -5.04 4.01 15.37
N MET A 83 -4.99 3.47 16.56
CA MET A 83 -6.15 3.44 17.47
C MET A 83 -6.52 4.83 17.97
N GLU A 84 -5.54 5.69 18.26
CA GLU A 84 -5.73 7.05 18.77
C GLU A 84 -6.06 8.07 17.67
N SER A 85 -5.68 7.81 16.41
CA SER A 85 -5.91 8.71 15.30
C SER A 85 -7.39 9.00 15.10
N SER A 86 -7.74 10.22 14.72
CA SER A 86 -9.09 10.60 14.27
C SER A 86 -9.31 10.38 12.77
N ALA A 87 -8.28 9.95 12.03
CA ALA A 87 -8.39 9.71 10.59
C ALA A 87 -9.22 8.45 10.29
N ASP A 88 -9.91 8.46 9.14
CA ASP A 88 -10.71 7.32 8.66
C ASP A 88 -9.82 6.15 8.22
N VAL A 89 -8.62 6.48 7.71
CA VAL A 89 -7.67 5.48 7.22
C VAL A 89 -6.23 5.86 7.58
N ILE A 90 -5.41 4.84 7.80
CA ILE A 90 -3.96 4.98 8.00
C ILE A 90 -3.27 4.38 6.77
N LEU A 91 -2.42 5.14 6.10
CA LEU A 91 -1.62 4.68 4.98
C LEU A 91 -0.16 4.51 5.42
N ALA A 92 0.32 3.27 5.46
CA ALA A 92 1.66 2.92 5.92
C ALA A 92 2.50 2.39 4.76
N ASP A 93 3.41 3.21 4.21
CA ASP A 93 4.29 2.81 3.09
C ASP A 93 5.49 2.01 3.60
N LEU A 94 5.48 0.71 3.36
CA LEU A 94 6.50 -0.24 3.80
C LEU A 94 7.59 -0.45 2.74
N GLY A 95 8.84 -0.57 3.20
CA GLY A 95 9.97 -1.01 2.37
C GLY A 95 9.83 -2.46 1.89
N ALA A 96 10.60 -2.81 0.84
CA ALA A 96 10.49 -4.12 0.17
C ALA A 96 10.82 -5.31 1.09
N ALA A 97 11.76 -5.17 2.00
CA ALA A 97 12.29 -6.28 2.81
C ALA A 97 11.64 -6.39 4.21
N GLN A 98 10.43 -5.85 4.41
CA GLN A 98 9.83 -5.81 5.76
C GLN A 98 9.08 -7.09 6.16
N GLY A 99 8.85 -8.03 5.23
CA GLY A 99 8.08 -9.24 5.48
C GLY A 99 8.58 -10.07 6.66
N HIS A 100 9.90 -10.24 6.79
CA HIS A 100 10.50 -11.03 7.86
C HIS A 100 10.24 -10.50 9.28
N ARG A 101 9.87 -9.22 9.43
CA ARG A 101 9.48 -8.62 10.71
C ARG A 101 7.98 -8.51 10.88
N MET A 102 7.29 -8.13 9.83
CA MET A 102 5.86 -7.86 9.87
C MET A 102 5.02 -9.13 9.93
N ILE A 103 5.40 -10.18 9.19
CA ILE A 103 4.68 -11.45 9.19
C ILE A 103 4.63 -12.09 10.58
N PRO A 104 5.75 -12.27 11.31
CA PRO A 104 5.71 -12.76 12.69
C PRO A 104 4.86 -11.88 13.61
N TRP A 105 4.94 -10.55 13.45
CA TRP A 105 4.12 -9.63 14.24
C TRP A 105 2.62 -9.86 14.03
N PHE A 106 2.16 -10.04 12.79
CA PHE A 106 0.76 -10.35 12.51
C PHE A 106 0.34 -11.68 13.13
N ARG A 107 1.14 -12.73 12.96
CA ARG A 107 0.84 -14.07 13.42
C ARG A 107 0.80 -14.16 14.95
N ASP A 108 1.79 -13.55 15.62
CA ASP A 108 2.06 -13.80 17.03
C ASP A 108 1.42 -12.74 17.95
N PHE A 109 1.19 -11.53 17.45
CA PHE A 109 0.65 -10.42 18.23
C PHE A 109 -0.70 -9.92 17.72
N TYR A 110 -0.78 -9.45 16.48
CA TYR A 110 -1.99 -8.81 15.97
C TYR A 110 -3.19 -9.76 15.96
N LYS A 111 -2.99 -11.03 15.62
CA LYS A 111 -4.05 -12.03 15.65
C LYS A 111 -4.66 -12.18 17.03
N VAL A 112 -3.86 -12.19 18.08
CA VAL A 112 -4.33 -12.25 19.48
C VAL A 112 -5.18 -11.01 19.82
N MET A 113 -4.75 -9.83 19.38
CA MET A 113 -5.50 -8.59 19.58
C MET A 113 -6.82 -8.60 18.81
N GLN A 114 -6.83 -9.10 17.58
CA GLN A 114 -8.03 -9.25 16.76
C GLN A 114 -9.03 -10.22 17.41
N ASP A 115 -8.56 -11.38 17.88
CA ASP A 115 -9.38 -12.38 18.59
C ASP A 115 -9.93 -11.82 19.91
N SER A 116 -9.29 -10.80 20.49
CA SER A 116 -9.74 -10.07 21.68
C SER A 116 -10.73 -8.93 21.38
N GLY A 117 -11.17 -8.77 20.14
CA GLY A 117 -12.20 -7.80 19.75
C GLY A 117 -11.66 -6.43 19.32
N LEU A 118 -10.41 -6.35 18.87
CA LEU A 118 -9.86 -5.11 18.30
C LEU A 118 -10.63 -4.72 17.01
N GLU A 119 -11.21 -3.53 17.00
CA GLU A 119 -11.98 -2.99 15.86
C GLU A 119 -11.12 -2.27 14.80
N LEU A 120 -9.85 -2.61 14.70
CA LEU A 120 -8.95 -2.12 13.66
C LEU A 120 -8.75 -3.20 12.62
N ARG A 121 -8.90 -2.86 11.34
CA ARG A 121 -8.68 -3.79 10.23
C ARG A 121 -7.46 -3.40 9.41
N TRP A 122 -6.78 -4.40 8.88
CA TRP A 122 -5.63 -4.20 8.00
C TRP A 122 -5.96 -4.63 6.58
N THR A 123 -5.45 -3.87 5.61
CA THR A 123 -5.57 -4.19 4.19
C THR A 123 -4.19 -4.25 3.56
N ALA A 124 -3.84 -5.41 3.04
CA ALA A 124 -2.61 -5.64 2.30
C ALA A 124 -2.82 -5.32 0.81
N LEU A 125 -2.05 -4.37 0.29
CA LEU A 125 -2.01 -4.05 -1.15
C LEU A 125 -0.94 -4.91 -1.81
N GLY A 126 -1.33 -5.99 -2.47
CA GLY A 126 -0.45 -6.83 -3.27
C GLY A 126 -0.09 -6.14 -4.57
N VAL A 127 1.07 -5.49 -4.64
CA VAL A 127 1.50 -4.77 -5.85
C VAL A 127 2.23 -5.73 -6.78
N VAL A 128 1.65 -5.98 -7.95
CA VAL A 128 2.17 -6.89 -8.96
C VAL A 128 2.46 -6.16 -10.27
N ASP A 129 3.65 -6.40 -10.83
CA ASP A 129 4.09 -5.91 -12.13
C ASP A 129 4.19 -7.07 -13.15
N ALA A 130 4.93 -6.90 -14.24
CA ALA A 130 5.14 -7.95 -15.24
C ALA A 130 6.10 -9.06 -14.77
N ASP A 131 6.89 -8.82 -13.72
CA ASP A 131 7.84 -9.82 -13.22
C ASP A 131 7.13 -10.83 -12.31
N ILE A 132 7.26 -12.12 -12.65
CA ILE A 132 6.67 -13.24 -11.93
C ILE A 132 7.04 -13.26 -10.43
N ALA A 133 8.18 -12.71 -10.06
CA ALA A 133 8.63 -12.64 -8.67
C ALA A 133 7.73 -11.74 -7.82
N SER A 134 7.10 -10.70 -8.41
CA SER A 134 6.17 -9.83 -7.68
C SER A 134 4.89 -10.58 -7.29
N ALA A 135 4.30 -11.34 -8.22
CA ALA A 135 3.11 -12.15 -7.94
C ALA A 135 3.40 -13.27 -6.95
N ARG A 136 4.52 -14.00 -7.12
CA ARG A 136 4.93 -15.03 -6.16
C ARG A 136 5.06 -14.49 -4.75
N SER A 137 5.70 -13.35 -4.60
CA SER A 137 5.85 -12.72 -3.29
C SER A 137 4.51 -12.36 -2.65
N VAL A 138 3.53 -11.86 -3.42
CA VAL A 138 2.18 -11.58 -2.91
C VAL A 138 1.49 -12.87 -2.46
N ILE A 139 1.61 -13.96 -3.22
CA ILE A 139 1.06 -15.27 -2.86
C ILE A 139 1.70 -15.81 -1.57
N GLU A 140 3.03 -15.69 -1.43
CA GLU A 140 3.75 -16.07 -0.21
C GLU A 140 3.26 -15.27 1.01
N TRP A 141 3.10 -13.95 0.87
CA TRP A 141 2.54 -13.11 1.92
C TRP A 141 1.11 -13.54 2.29
N GLY A 142 0.28 -13.90 1.31
CA GLY A 142 -1.07 -14.39 1.56
C GLY A 142 -1.08 -15.69 2.36
N GLY A 143 -0.18 -16.61 2.04
CA GLY A 143 0.00 -17.86 2.79
C GLY A 143 0.38 -17.64 4.25
N GLU A 144 1.16 -16.58 4.55
CA GLU A 144 1.59 -16.25 5.90
C GLU A 144 0.55 -15.43 6.68
N LEU A 145 -0.03 -14.40 6.06
CA LEU A 145 -1.00 -13.52 6.71
C LEU A 145 -2.41 -14.12 6.78
N GLN A 146 -2.75 -15.00 5.86
CA GLN A 146 -4.07 -15.65 5.77
C GLN A 146 -5.24 -14.63 5.91
N ASN A 147 -6.21 -14.94 6.75
CA ASN A 147 -7.41 -14.12 6.97
C ASN A 147 -7.22 -13.02 8.05
N THR A 148 -5.98 -12.74 8.47
CA THR A 148 -5.72 -11.63 9.42
C THR A 148 -5.82 -10.27 8.77
N VAL A 149 -5.82 -10.20 7.44
CA VAL A 149 -5.93 -8.97 6.66
C VAL A 149 -6.90 -9.14 5.51
N ASP A 150 -7.44 -8.02 5.00
CA ASP A 150 -8.13 -7.99 3.70
C ASP A 150 -7.10 -7.77 2.57
N TYR A 151 -7.36 -8.26 1.36
CA TYR A 151 -6.43 -8.13 0.23
C TYR A 151 -6.99 -7.28 -0.89
N VAL A 152 -6.14 -6.41 -1.42
CA VAL A 152 -6.34 -5.70 -2.69
C VAL A 152 -5.15 -5.99 -3.58
N ILE A 153 -5.37 -6.56 -4.75
CA ILE A 153 -4.31 -6.80 -5.74
C ILE A 153 -4.28 -5.62 -6.71
N VAL A 154 -3.13 -4.99 -6.80
CA VAL A 154 -2.89 -3.84 -7.68
C VAL A 154 -2.03 -4.29 -8.85
N HIS A 155 -2.64 -4.42 -10.03
CA HIS A 155 -1.93 -4.68 -11.29
C HIS A 155 -1.26 -3.37 -11.73
N ASN A 156 0.02 -3.23 -11.40
CA ASN A 156 0.79 -2.02 -11.74
C ASN A 156 1.45 -2.17 -13.11
N HIS A 157 0.83 -1.59 -14.13
CA HIS A 157 1.32 -1.62 -15.50
C HIS A 157 2.37 -0.51 -15.71
N PHE A 158 3.64 -0.90 -15.84
CA PHE A 158 4.71 0.05 -16.18
C PHE A 158 4.76 0.38 -17.69
N GLN A 159 4.20 -0.50 -18.53
CA GLN A 159 4.15 -0.36 -19.98
C GLN A 159 2.80 -0.80 -20.52
N ASP A 160 2.30 -0.07 -21.50
CA ASP A 160 1.06 -0.44 -22.18
C ASP A 160 1.22 -1.79 -22.90
N GLY A 161 0.17 -2.61 -22.81
CA GLY A 161 0.11 -3.92 -23.46
C GLY A 161 0.93 -5.04 -22.80
N VAL A 162 1.61 -4.77 -21.69
CA VAL A 162 2.30 -5.81 -20.91
C VAL A 162 1.38 -6.31 -19.82
N ALA A 163 1.06 -7.62 -19.85
CA ALA A 163 0.22 -8.26 -18.84
C ALA A 163 0.89 -8.28 -17.48
N SER A 164 0.09 -8.18 -16.42
CA SER A 164 0.55 -8.40 -15.06
C SER A 164 0.99 -9.85 -14.86
N SER A 165 2.00 -10.06 -14.03
CA SER A 165 2.44 -11.41 -13.65
C SER A 165 1.36 -12.22 -12.91
N TRP A 166 0.36 -11.57 -12.36
CA TRP A 166 -0.82 -12.20 -11.76
C TRP A 166 -1.66 -12.97 -12.79
N GLU A 167 -1.59 -12.59 -14.07
CA GLU A 167 -2.24 -13.25 -15.20
C GLU A 167 -1.33 -14.30 -15.87
N ASN A 168 -0.17 -14.60 -15.29
CA ASN A 168 0.79 -15.54 -15.88
C ASN A 168 0.27 -16.99 -15.75
N PRO A 169 0.13 -17.76 -16.86
CA PRO A 169 -0.38 -19.14 -16.81
C PRO A 169 0.39 -20.07 -15.88
N LYS A 170 1.67 -19.80 -15.62
CA LYS A 170 2.48 -20.61 -14.68
C LYS A 170 2.07 -20.44 -13.22
N LEU A 171 1.36 -19.35 -12.90
CA LEU A 171 0.88 -19.05 -11.55
C LEU A 171 -0.64 -19.25 -11.42
N GLU A 172 -1.32 -19.64 -12.50
CA GLU A 172 -2.79 -19.77 -12.51
C GLU A 172 -3.33 -20.62 -11.35
N PRO A 173 -2.77 -21.80 -11.01
CA PRO A 173 -3.26 -22.60 -9.89
C PRO A 173 -3.12 -21.85 -8.54
N ASP A 174 -1.97 -21.19 -8.31
CA ASP A 174 -1.69 -20.49 -7.05
C ASP A 174 -2.55 -19.22 -6.93
N VAL A 175 -2.73 -18.50 -8.03
CA VAL A 175 -3.60 -17.29 -8.09
C VAL A 175 -5.06 -17.68 -7.90
N THR A 176 -5.52 -18.79 -8.49
CA THR A 176 -6.87 -19.31 -8.29
C THR A 176 -7.11 -19.66 -6.83
N ALA A 177 -6.19 -20.42 -6.23
CA ALA A 177 -6.27 -20.77 -4.81
C ALA A 177 -6.29 -19.51 -3.91
N PHE A 178 -5.48 -18.50 -4.23
CA PHE A 178 -5.48 -17.21 -3.52
C PHE A 178 -6.83 -16.49 -3.62
N ARG A 179 -7.42 -16.44 -4.82
CA ARG A 179 -8.73 -15.83 -5.06
C ARG A 179 -9.85 -16.54 -4.29
N GLU A 180 -9.84 -17.86 -4.29
CA GLU A 180 -10.80 -18.68 -3.56
C GLU A 180 -10.66 -18.51 -2.04
N ALA A 181 -9.44 -18.48 -1.53
CA ALA A 181 -9.17 -18.37 -0.09
C ALA A 181 -9.49 -16.97 0.47
N PHE A 182 -9.20 -15.90 -0.28
CA PHE A 182 -9.18 -14.53 0.29
C PHE A 182 -10.16 -13.58 -0.39
N SER A 183 -10.76 -13.94 -1.52
CA SER A 183 -11.69 -13.09 -2.29
C SER A 183 -11.18 -11.63 -2.46
N PRO A 184 -9.96 -11.43 -2.97
CA PRO A 184 -9.34 -10.11 -3.04
C PRO A 184 -10.10 -9.19 -4.00
N VAL A 185 -10.04 -7.88 -3.72
CA VAL A 185 -10.39 -6.88 -4.72
C VAL A 185 -9.21 -6.73 -5.67
N GLU A 186 -9.44 -6.77 -6.98
CA GLU A 186 -8.40 -6.58 -7.99
C GLU A 186 -8.62 -5.25 -8.71
N ILE A 187 -7.58 -4.42 -8.77
CA ILE A 187 -7.61 -3.11 -9.44
C ILE A 187 -6.43 -2.97 -10.41
N ARG A 188 -6.60 -2.15 -11.43
CA ARG A 188 -5.53 -1.84 -12.38
C ARG A 188 -5.04 -0.41 -12.18
N MET A 189 -3.73 -0.23 -12.27
CA MET A 189 -3.09 1.06 -12.35
C MET A 189 -2.36 1.14 -13.69
N ASP A 190 -2.87 1.96 -14.59
CA ASP A 190 -2.36 2.09 -15.95
C ASP A 190 -0.94 2.67 -15.99
N ALA A 191 -0.24 2.34 -17.07
CA ALA A 191 1.11 2.85 -17.31
C ALA A 191 1.10 4.38 -17.40
N ARG A 192 2.04 4.99 -16.70
CA ARG A 192 2.29 6.43 -16.80
C ARG A 192 3.43 6.68 -17.76
N ARG A 193 3.39 7.80 -18.46
CA ARG A 193 4.49 8.22 -19.32
C ARG A 193 5.82 8.25 -18.55
N PRO A 194 6.90 7.65 -19.06
CA PRO A 194 8.18 7.55 -18.32
C PRO A 194 8.81 8.93 -18.01
N ASP A 195 8.60 9.91 -18.88
CA ASP A 195 9.05 11.29 -18.65
C ASP A 195 8.32 11.95 -17.49
N LEU A 196 7.01 11.75 -17.38
CA LEU A 196 6.21 12.22 -16.25
C LEU A 196 6.64 11.56 -14.94
N GLN A 197 6.84 10.25 -14.93
CA GLN A 197 7.34 9.53 -13.76
C GLN A 197 8.69 10.05 -13.27
N ARG A 198 9.61 10.29 -14.22
CA ARG A 198 10.94 10.85 -13.93
C ARG A 198 10.82 12.24 -13.32
N MET A 199 10.03 13.11 -13.96
CA MET A 199 9.80 14.48 -13.48
C MET A 199 9.21 14.49 -12.07
N MET A 200 8.21 13.68 -11.80
CA MET A 200 7.59 13.58 -10.48
C MET A 200 8.61 13.18 -9.40
N ARG A 201 9.48 12.20 -9.68
CA ARG A 201 10.54 11.80 -8.75
C ARG A 201 11.56 12.91 -8.51
N THR A 202 12.08 13.52 -9.58
CA THR A 202 13.12 14.56 -9.48
C THR A 202 12.61 15.81 -8.75
N MET A 203 11.33 16.14 -8.93
CA MET A 203 10.73 17.34 -8.31
C MET A 203 10.04 17.05 -6.98
N ASN A 204 9.98 15.80 -6.54
CA ASN A 204 9.21 15.35 -5.38
C ASN A 204 7.76 15.86 -5.42
N VAL A 205 7.11 15.72 -6.56
CA VAL A 205 5.72 16.13 -6.77
C VAL A 205 4.84 14.93 -7.08
N THR A 206 3.57 15.06 -6.71
CA THR A 206 2.54 14.06 -6.94
C THR A 206 1.77 14.34 -8.23
N LEU A 207 0.86 13.45 -8.65
CA LEU A 207 -0.02 13.71 -9.79
C LEU A 207 -0.98 14.86 -9.52
N GLY A 208 -1.48 14.98 -8.28
CA GLY A 208 -2.32 16.10 -7.86
C GLY A 208 -1.60 17.44 -8.01
N ASP A 209 -0.34 17.50 -7.54
CA ASP A 209 0.49 18.69 -7.71
C ASP A 209 0.70 19.08 -9.18
N VAL A 210 0.84 18.08 -10.06
CA VAL A 210 0.99 18.30 -11.51
C VAL A 210 -0.31 18.82 -12.13
N GLY A 211 -1.46 18.31 -11.66
CA GLY A 211 -2.78 18.76 -12.12
C GLY A 211 -3.12 20.20 -11.71
N ASP A 212 -2.82 20.54 -10.46
CA ASP A 212 -3.10 21.87 -9.89
C ASP A 212 -2.11 22.94 -10.39
N ARG A 213 -0.85 22.59 -10.55
CA ARG A 213 0.11 23.43 -11.23
C ARG A 213 -0.16 23.34 -12.72
N LYS A 214 -0.54 24.46 -13.34
CA LYS A 214 -0.58 24.63 -14.79
C LYS A 214 0.86 24.46 -15.38
N ILE A 215 1.51 23.33 -15.14
CA ILE A 215 2.85 22.98 -15.62
C ILE A 215 2.81 22.64 -17.13
N GLY A 216 1.91 23.21 -17.86
CA GLY A 216 1.79 23.00 -19.30
C GLY A 216 1.90 24.25 -20.14
N ARG A 217 2.22 25.43 -19.58
CA ARG A 217 2.24 26.67 -20.34
C ARG A 217 3.55 27.47 -20.32
N ALA A 218 4.60 26.93 -19.79
CA ALA A 218 5.91 27.57 -19.90
C ALA A 218 6.85 26.59 -20.60
N HIS A 219 7.01 26.74 -21.88
CA HIS A 219 7.99 26.24 -22.84
C HIS A 219 7.32 25.54 -24.05
N VAL A 220 6.69 26.38 -24.87
CA VAL A 220 6.73 26.25 -26.33
C VAL A 220 7.49 27.45 -26.85
#